data_fe59ff8cecc99f9298504cc3dc7c3f56
#
_entry.id   fe59ff8cecc99f9298504cc3dc7c3f56
#
_cell.length_a   1.000
_cell.length_b   1.000
_cell.length_c   1.000
_cell.angle_alpha   90.00
_cell.angle_beta   90.00
_cell.angle_gamma   90.00
#
_symmetry.space_group_name_H-M   'P 1'
#
loop_
_entity.id
_entity.type
_entity.pdbx_description
1 polymer ?
#
loop_
_entity_poly.entity_id
_entity_poly.type
_entity_poly.pdbx_seq_one_letter_code
_entity_poly.pdbx_strand_id
1 'polypeptide(L)'
;XSAHHTTISQGVAVINGPSYKDSGVDIEAGADLVERIKPLARSTERTGVLGALGGFGGLFDPKAAGYDDPVLVAATDGVGTKLKIAIETNLHSTVGIDLVAMCVNDLVVQGAEPLFFLDY
;
A
#
# COMPACT_ATOMS: atom_id res chain seq x y z
N UNK A 1 12.86 1.85 -70.97
CA UNK A 1 12.86 1.57 -70.31
C UNK A 1 12.62 2.15 -69.42
N SER A 2 11.87 2.28 -69.04
CA SER A 2 11.45 3.02 -67.86
C SER A 2 11.49 2.09 -66.63
N ALA A 3 12.43 2.30 -65.74
CA ALA A 3 12.52 1.54 -64.48
C ALA A 3 11.58 2.19 -63.45
N HIS A 4 10.55 1.44 -63.06
CA HIS A 4 9.71 1.81 -61.94
C HIS A 4 10.45 1.49 -60.62
N HIS A 5 10.84 2.55 -59.91
CA HIS A 5 11.37 2.42 -58.53
C HIS A 5 10.17 2.27 -57.60
N THR A 6 9.97 1.09 -57.09
CA THR A 6 9.00 0.83 -56.02
C THR A 6 9.70 1.10 -54.68
N THR A 7 9.36 2.23 -54.06
CA THR A 7 9.85 2.55 -52.72
C THR A 7 8.98 1.78 -51.71
N ILE A 8 9.54 0.76 -51.09
CA ILE A 8 8.87 0.05 -49.97
C ILE A 8 9.20 0.83 -48.70
N SER A 9 8.25 1.61 -48.22
CA SER A 9 8.37 2.19 -46.88
C SER A 9 8.01 1.09 -45.88
N GLN A 10 9.02 0.54 -45.25
CA GLN A 10 8.80 -0.38 -44.13
C GLN A 10 8.34 0.46 -42.94
N GLY A 11 7.04 0.48 -42.71
CA GLY A 11 6.48 1.00 -41.45
C GLY A 11 6.91 0.10 -40.32
N VAL A 12 7.73 0.62 -39.41
CA VAL A 12 8.05 -0.09 -38.19
C VAL A 12 6.76 -0.18 -37.37
N ALA A 13 6.22 -1.39 -37.23
CA ALA A 13 5.08 -1.61 -36.34
C ALA A 13 5.57 -1.40 -34.92
N VAL A 14 5.08 -0.34 -34.28
CA VAL A 14 5.35 -0.12 -32.86
C VAL A 14 4.51 -1.16 -32.10
N ILE A 15 5.17 -2.20 -31.64
CA ILE A 15 4.52 -3.19 -30.78
C ILE A 15 4.43 -2.56 -29.40
N ASN A 16 3.27 -2.04 -29.07
CA ASN A 16 3.02 -1.60 -27.70
C ASN A 16 3.03 -2.83 -26.80
N GLY A 17 4.02 -2.94 -25.94
CA GLY A 17 4.10 -4.00 -24.95
C GLY A 17 2.93 -3.89 -23.96
N PRO A 18 2.73 -4.92 -23.12
CA PRO A 18 1.66 -4.89 -22.14
C PRO A 18 1.81 -3.71 -21.20
N SER A 19 0.73 -3.00 -20.94
CA SER A 19 0.71 -1.88 -19.99
C SER A 19 0.64 -2.40 -18.57
N TYR A 20 0.93 -1.55 -17.59
CA TYR A 20 0.74 -1.87 -16.17
C TYR A 20 -0.70 -2.30 -15.89
N LYS A 21 -1.66 -1.66 -16.53
CA LYS A 21 -3.08 -1.98 -16.37
C LYS A 21 -3.42 -3.39 -16.89
N ASP A 22 -2.80 -3.79 -18.01
CA ASP A 22 -2.97 -5.15 -18.56
C ASP A 22 -2.40 -6.21 -17.61
N SER A 23 -1.42 -5.83 -16.78
CA SER A 23 -0.81 -6.70 -15.77
C SER A 23 -1.54 -6.65 -14.43
N GLY A 24 -2.68 -5.97 -14.35
CA GLY A 24 -3.48 -5.85 -13.13
C GLY A 24 -3.09 -4.68 -12.23
N VAL A 25 -2.20 -3.79 -12.70
CA VAL A 25 -1.78 -2.62 -11.94
C VAL A 25 -2.44 -1.37 -12.54
N ASP A 26 -3.38 -0.79 -11.80
CA ASP A 26 -4.08 0.44 -12.20
C ASP A 26 -3.56 1.60 -11.33
N ILE A 27 -2.66 2.40 -11.91
CA ILE A 27 -2.00 3.51 -11.21
C ILE A 27 -3.02 4.60 -10.84
N GLU A 28 -3.97 4.89 -11.72
CA GLU A 28 -5.01 5.90 -11.47
C GLU A 28 -5.94 5.46 -10.33
N ALA A 29 -6.37 4.20 -10.35
CA ALA A 29 -7.20 3.65 -9.28
C ALA A 29 -6.46 3.65 -7.95
N GLY A 30 -5.15 3.38 -7.95
CA GLY A 30 -4.31 3.46 -6.76
C GLY A 30 -4.25 4.88 -6.21
N ALA A 31 -4.05 5.87 -7.07
CA ALA A 31 -4.01 7.28 -6.67
C ALA A 31 -5.34 7.74 -6.09
N ASP A 32 -6.45 7.35 -6.71
CA ASP A 32 -7.80 7.65 -6.21
C ASP A 32 -8.04 7.03 -4.84
N LEU A 33 -7.61 5.79 -4.65
CA LEU A 33 -7.71 5.10 -3.36
C LEU A 33 -6.95 5.88 -2.27
N VAL A 34 -5.71 6.28 -2.56
CA VAL A 34 -4.89 7.05 -1.61
C VAL A 34 -5.62 8.33 -1.19
N GLU A 35 -6.21 9.06 -2.15
CA GLU A 35 -6.95 10.28 -1.82
C GLU A 35 -8.15 10.00 -0.90
N ARG A 36 -8.85 8.90 -1.14
CA ARG A 36 -10.03 8.52 -0.35
C ARG A 36 -9.67 8.10 1.07
N ILE A 37 -8.53 7.46 1.28
CA ILE A 37 -8.14 6.98 2.62
C ILE A 37 -7.41 8.04 3.45
N LYS A 38 -6.90 9.13 2.85
CA LYS A 38 -6.19 10.19 3.57
C LYS A 38 -6.95 10.70 4.81
N PRO A 39 -8.24 11.07 4.72
CA PRO A 39 -8.94 11.54 5.92
C PRO A 39 -9.12 10.45 6.98
N LEU A 40 -9.28 9.20 6.56
CA LEU A 40 -9.36 8.07 7.49
C LEU A 40 -8.02 7.86 8.21
N ALA A 41 -6.92 7.88 7.47
CA ALA A 41 -5.58 7.75 8.04
C ALA A 41 -5.31 8.87 9.05
N ARG A 42 -5.66 10.12 8.69
CA ARG A 42 -5.49 11.26 9.61
C ARG A 42 -6.27 11.08 10.90
N SER A 43 -7.43 10.46 10.85
CA SER A 43 -8.26 10.28 12.05
C SER A 43 -7.62 9.32 13.07
N THR A 44 -6.62 8.53 12.64
CA THR A 44 -5.91 7.58 13.50
C THR A 44 -4.55 8.12 13.97
N GLU A 45 -4.13 9.30 13.51
CA GLU A 45 -2.83 9.85 13.87
C GLU A 45 -2.74 10.17 15.37
N ARG A 46 -1.56 9.93 15.93
CA ARG A 46 -1.25 10.26 17.31
C ARG A 46 0.01 11.12 17.36
N THR A 47 0.29 11.68 18.52
CA THR A 47 1.52 12.45 18.74
C THR A 47 2.74 11.61 18.38
N GLY A 48 3.62 12.16 17.59
CA GLY A 48 4.83 11.48 17.09
C GLY A 48 4.74 11.15 15.62
N VAL A 49 3.53 10.98 15.04
CA VAL A 49 3.39 10.76 13.60
C VAL A 49 3.81 12.01 12.84
N LEU A 50 4.73 11.84 11.87
CA LEU A 50 5.24 12.93 11.05
C LEU A 50 4.93 12.66 9.57
N GLY A 51 4.58 13.72 8.86
CA GLY A 51 4.30 13.64 7.43
C GLY A 51 2.87 13.24 7.13
N ALA A 52 2.62 12.93 5.87
CA ALA A 52 1.29 12.59 5.37
C ALA A 52 1.34 11.31 4.55
N LEU A 53 0.18 10.69 4.39
CA LEU A 53 0.03 9.50 3.57
C LEU A 53 0.43 9.80 2.12
N GLY A 54 1.14 8.87 1.48
CA GLY A 54 1.58 8.99 0.10
C GLY A 54 3.08 9.19 -0.07
N GLY A 55 3.83 9.27 1.02
CA GLY A 55 5.29 9.27 0.97
C GLY A 55 5.87 7.86 0.80
N PHE A 56 7.19 7.77 0.70
CA PHE A 56 7.87 6.49 0.54
C PHE A 56 8.02 5.70 1.85
N GLY A 57 7.72 6.32 2.98
CA GLY A 57 7.80 5.65 4.27
C GLY A 57 7.10 6.43 5.35
N GLY A 58 6.75 5.75 6.42
CA GLY A 58 6.18 6.38 7.60
C GLY A 58 7.28 6.96 8.48
N LEU A 59 7.05 8.15 9.01
CA LEU A 59 7.97 8.80 9.95
C LEU A 59 7.27 8.89 11.30
N PHE A 60 8.01 8.52 12.34
CA PHE A 60 7.52 8.62 13.72
C PHE A 60 8.62 9.14 14.62
N ASP A 61 8.30 10.14 15.43
CA ASP A 61 9.22 10.73 16.40
C ASP A 61 8.85 10.23 17.81
N PRO A 62 9.58 9.23 18.33
CA PRO A 62 9.28 8.71 19.67
C PRO A 62 9.48 9.78 20.77
N LYS A 63 10.42 10.70 20.58
CA LYS A 63 10.66 11.73 21.57
C LYS A 63 9.49 12.71 21.67
N ALA A 64 8.93 13.11 20.51
CA ALA A 64 7.74 13.96 20.50
C ALA A 64 6.55 13.23 21.14
N ALA A 65 6.50 11.90 21.05
CA ALA A 65 5.46 11.07 21.67
C ALA A 65 5.69 10.85 23.17
N GLY A 66 6.79 11.37 23.73
CA GLY A 66 7.06 11.30 25.17
C GLY A 66 7.92 10.13 25.61
N TYR A 67 8.52 9.40 24.67
CA TYR A 67 9.41 8.29 25.01
C TYR A 67 10.85 8.74 25.04
N ASP A 68 11.56 8.33 26.08
CA ASP A 68 12.98 8.61 26.27
C ASP A 68 13.77 7.32 26.12
N ASP A 69 14.56 7.24 25.06
CA ASP A 69 15.39 6.08 24.73
C ASP A 69 14.59 4.76 24.59
N PRO A 70 13.54 4.72 23.75
CA PRO A 70 12.71 3.52 23.64
C PRO A 70 13.36 2.41 22.83
N VAL A 71 12.97 1.17 23.12
CA VAL A 71 13.22 0.02 22.26
C VAL A 71 11.98 -0.15 21.35
N LEU A 72 12.22 -0.27 20.05
CA LEU A 72 11.12 -0.45 19.08
C LEU A 72 10.82 -1.93 18.88
N VAL A 73 9.54 -2.28 18.93
CA VAL A 73 9.04 -3.61 18.59
C VAL A 73 8.28 -3.50 17.28
N ALA A 74 8.58 -4.36 16.32
CA ALA A 74 7.91 -4.38 15.03
C ALA A 74 7.25 -5.75 14.81
N ALA A 75 6.04 -5.74 14.31
CA ALA A 75 5.30 -6.95 13.98
C ALA A 75 4.57 -6.77 12.65
N THR A 76 4.37 -7.84 11.92
CA THR A 76 3.59 -7.86 10.69
C THR A 76 2.69 -9.09 10.65
N ASP A 77 1.56 -8.97 9.98
CA ASP A 77 0.64 -10.08 9.78
C ASP A 77 -0.09 -9.90 8.46
N GLY A 78 -0.56 -10.98 7.87
CA GLY A 78 -1.31 -10.98 6.61
C GLY A 78 -2.74 -11.50 6.75
N VAL A 79 -3.27 -11.61 7.93
CA VAL A 79 -4.61 -12.12 8.30
C VAL A 79 -4.76 -13.64 8.08
N GLY A 80 -3.96 -14.24 7.21
CA GLY A 80 -4.02 -15.69 6.96
C GLY A 80 -5.28 -16.12 6.21
N THR A 81 -5.88 -17.24 6.64
CA THR A 81 -7.01 -17.86 5.94
C THR A 81 -8.30 -17.04 5.94
N LYS A 82 -8.46 -16.11 6.86
CA LYS A 82 -9.61 -15.18 6.86
C LYS A 82 -9.66 -14.36 5.57
N LEU A 83 -8.51 -14.01 5.01
CA LEU A 83 -8.46 -13.27 3.75
C LEU A 83 -9.05 -14.12 2.60
N LYS A 84 -8.76 -15.41 2.57
CA LYS A 84 -9.34 -16.32 1.58
C LYS A 84 -10.88 -16.34 1.71
N ILE A 85 -11.38 -16.44 2.94
CA ILE A 85 -12.83 -16.43 3.19
C ILE A 85 -13.44 -15.10 2.73
N ALA A 86 -12.78 -13.97 3.04
CA ALA A 86 -13.26 -12.65 2.60
C ALA A 86 -13.37 -12.57 1.08
N ILE A 87 -12.38 -13.11 0.37
CA ILE A 87 -12.37 -13.14 -1.10
C ILE A 87 -13.52 -14.04 -1.62
N GLU A 88 -13.65 -15.24 -1.08
CA GLU A 88 -14.66 -16.20 -1.55
C GLU A 88 -16.09 -15.74 -1.30
N THR A 89 -16.32 -15.04 -0.18
CA THR A 89 -17.63 -14.53 0.20
C THR A 89 -17.90 -13.10 -0.27
N ASN A 90 -16.88 -12.43 -0.77
CA ASN A 90 -16.91 -11.00 -1.13
C ASN A 90 -17.32 -10.10 0.05
N LEU A 91 -16.89 -10.48 1.26
CA LEU A 91 -17.16 -9.72 2.49
C LEU A 91 -15.83 -9.16 3.02
N HIS A 92 -15.56 -7.91 2.69
CA HIS A 92 -14.26 -7.27 2.99
C HIS A 92 -14.32 -6.25 4.13
N SER A 93 -15.51 -5.93 4.63
CA SER A 93 -15.72 -4.79 5.52
C SER A 93 -15.04 -4.92 6.89
N THR A 94 -14.71 -6.14 7.32
CA THR A 94 -14.15 -6.36 8.65
C THR A 94 -12.73 -6.94 8.65
N VAL A 95 -12.22 -7.38 7.49
CA VAL A 95 -10.91 -8.05 7.44
C VAL A 95 -9.77 -7.13 7.86
N GLY A 96 -9.89 -5.83 7.62
CA GLY A 96 -8.89 -4.85 8.07
C GLY A 96 -8.85 -4.71 9.59
N ILE A 97 -9.98 -4.89 10.27
CA ILE A 97 -10.01 -4.91 11.75
C ILE A 97 -9.19 -6.08 12.26
N ASP A 98 -9.38 -7.27 11.67
CA ASP A 98 -8.59 -8.45 12.02
C ASP A 98 -7.10 -8.22 11.79
N LEU A 99 -6.73 -7.60 10.65
CA LEU A 99 -5.33 -7.33 10.32
C LEU A 99 -4.65 -6.49 11.40
N VAL A 100 -5.25 -5.36 11.76
CA VAL A 100 -4.69 -4.47 12.78
C VAL A 100 -4.66 -5.19 14.14
N ALA A 101 -5.74 -5.91 14.50
CA ALA A 101 -5.83 -6.60 15.79
C ALA A 101 -4.75 -7.69 15.92
N MET A 102 -4.47 -8.43 14.86
CA MET A 102 -3.44 -9.47 14.88
C MET A 102 -2.04 -8.87 15.07
N CYS A 103 -1.73 -7.78 14.39
CA CYS A 103 -0.46 -7.07 14.58
C CYS A 103 -0.35 -6.49 16.00
N VAL A 104 -1.43 -5.90 16.52
CA VAL A 104 -1.46 -5.33 17.87
C VAL A 104 -1.27 -6.42 18.92
N ASN A 105 -1.88 -7.60 18.74
CA ASN A 105 -1.70 -8.71 19.68
C ASN A 105 -0.23 -9.10 19.83
N ASP A 106 0.51 -9.13 18.72
CA ASP A 106 1.94 -9.46 18.76
C ASP A 106 2.75 -8.42 19.51
N LEU A 107 2.34 -7.14 19.45
CA LEU A 107 2.99 -6.07 20.20
C LEU A 107 2.67 -6.20 21.71
N VAL A 108 1.40 -6.45 22.02
CA VAL A 108 0.92 -6.48 23.41
C VAL A 108 1.57 -7.61 24.19
N VAL A 109 1.78 -8.78 23.60
CA VAL A 109 2.44 -9.90 24.30
C VAL A 109 3.91 -9.60 24.62
N GLN A 110 4.52 -8.62 23.89
CA GLN A 110 5.87 -8.15 24.20
C GLN A 110 5.87 -7.00 25.22
N GLY A 111 4.69 -6.56 25.64
CA GLY A 111 4.55 -5.39 26.52
C GLY A 111 4.71 -4.06 25.80
N ALA A 112 4.58 -4.06 24.48
CA ALA A 112 4.79 -2.85 23.67
C ALA A 112 3.47 -2.11 23.44
N GLU A 113 3.57 -0.78 23.32
CA GLU A 113 2.44 0.09 22.97
C GLU A 113 2.38 0.27 21.46
N PRO A 114 1.22 0.07 20.80
CA PRO A 114 1.10 0.37 19.37
C PRO A 114 1.32 1.87 19.10
N LEU A 115 2.20 2.18 18.17
CA LEU A 115 2.56 3.57 17.82
C LEU A 115 2.02 3.98 16.46
N PHE A 116 2.19 3.14 15.45
CA PHE A 116 1.74 3.41 14.09
C PHE A 116 1.60 2.09 13.34
N PHE A 117 0.84 2.12 12.27
CA PHE A 117 0.62 0.97 11.39
C PHE A 117 1.05 1.34 9.98
N LEU A 118 1.75 0.44 9.31
CA LEU A 118 2.15 0.61 7.91
C LEU A 118 1.35 -0.38 7.06
N ASP A 119 0.72 0.12 6.03
CA ASP A 119 -0.05 -0.70 5.11
C ASP A 119 0.36 -0.38 3.67
N TYR A 120 0.20 -1.34 2.75
CA TYR A 120 0.57 -1.15 1.34
C TYR A 120 -0.50 -1.68 0.40
#